data_92ab3ea435d9b20a9045a12dccfe1b7b
#
_entry.id   92ab3ea435d9b20a9045a12dccfe1b7b
#
_cell.length_a   1.000
_cell.length_b   1.000
_cell.length_c   1.000
_cell.angle_alpha   90.00
_cell.angle_beta   90.00
_cell.angle_gamma   90.00
#
_symmetry.space_group_name_H-M   'P 1'
#
loop_
_entity.id
_entity.type
_entity.pdbx_description
1 polymer ?
#
loop_
_entity_poly.entity_id
_entity_poly.type
_entity_poly.pdbx_seq_one_letter_code
_entity_poly.pdbx_strand_id
1 'polypeptide(L)'
;MREVAWTVSSELIDYSDSLKRMKNRVELIQSGKAIEQIWLLQHPPLYTAGTSAKVHDLIVRDRFPVFETGRGGQYTYHGPGQRVIYLMLDLHNYRQDVRMFISLLERWLINTLSHLDVNATRMDDRVGIWVPVGQVSNKTKYEKIGAIGVRIRRWITSHGVSLNISPNLEHFLSLIHI
;
A
#
# COMPACT_ATOMS: atom_id res chain seq x y z
N MET A 1 17.17 -19.89 -6.24
CA MET A 1 16.06 -19.04 -5.76
C MET A 1 16.69 -17.80 -5.18
N ARG A 2 16.23 -16.59 -5.52
CA ARG A 2 16.79 -15.36 -4.94
C ARG A 2 16.25 -15.19 -3.53
N GLU A 3 17.11 -14.69 -2.66
CA GLU A 3 16.75 -14.44 -1.27
C GLU A 3 16.09 -13.06 -1.14
N VAL A 4 14.95 -13.01 -0.46
CA VAL A 4 14.23 -11.78 -0.09
C VAL A 4 14.13 -11.73 1.42
N ALA A 5 14.65 -10.68 2.04
CA ALA A 5 14.55 -10.49 3.48
C ALA A 5 13.11 -10.12 3.87
N TRP A 6 12.57 -10.77 4.88
CA TRP A 6 11.29 -10.44 5.50
C TRP A 6 11.52 -9.80 6.86
N THR A 7 10.93 -8.64 7.07
CA THR A 7 11.01 -7.91 8.35
C THR A 7 9.60 -7.57 8.81
N VAL A 8 9.31 -7.80 10.08
CA VAL A 8 8.06 -7.41 10.72
C VAL A 8 8.37 -6.50 11.89
N SER A 9 7.78 -5.31 11.90
CA SER A 9 7.81 -4.40 13.06
C SER A 9 6.55 -4.58 13.87
N SER A 10 6.69 -4.81 15.17
CA SER A 10 5.59 -4.96 16.11
C SER A 10 5.03 -3.62 16.57
N GLU A 11 5.88 -2.59 16.62
CA GLU A 11 5.51 -1.24 17.04
C GLU A 11 5.09 -0.36 15.86
N LEU A 12 4.43 0.76 16.17
CA LEU A 12 4.11 1.79 15.20
C LEU A 12 5.39 2.50 14.77
N ILE A 13 5.65 2.52 13.47
CA ILE A 13 6.84 3.15 12.90
C ILE A 13 6.50 4.56 12.42
N ASP A 14 7.26 5.56 12.85
CA ASP A 14 7.15 6.91 12.29
C ASP A 14 7.32 6.89 10.77
N TYR A 15 6.50 7.69 10.08
CA TYR A 15 6.49 7.68 8.63
C TYR A 15 7.79 8.23 8.03
N SER A 16 8.34 9.29 8.61
CA SER A 16 9.60 9.89 8.16
C SER A 16 10.78 8.93 8.32
N ASP A 17 10.79 8.16 9.40
CA ASP A 17 11.83 7.14 9.62
C ASP A 17 11.67 5.97 8.66
N SER A 18 10.43 5.58 8.36
CA SER A 18 10.18 4.56 7.35
C SER A 18 10.67 4.99 5.96
N LEU A 19 10.47 6.26 5.57
CA LEU A 19 10.98 6.80 4.32
C LEU A 19 12.51 6.76 4.24
N LYS A 20 13.20 7.15 5.32
CA LYS A 20 14.67 7.10 5.40
C LYS A 20 15.18 5.66 5.25
N ARG A 21 14.56 4.71 5.97
CA ARG A 21 14.91 3.28 5.89
C ARG A 21 14.66 2.68 4.50
N MET A 22 13.50 2.98 3.89
CA MET A 22 13.22 2.54 2.52
C MET A 22 14.23 3.11 1.52
N LYS A 23 14.52 4.42 1.59
CA LYS A 23 15.50 5.07 0.72
C LYS A 23 16.87 4.39 0.82
N ASN A 24 17.37 4.22 2.03
CA ASN A 24 18.66 3.55 2.27
C ASN A 24 18.66 2.11 1.70
N ARG A 25 17.60 1.32 1.95
CA ARG A 25 17.50 -0.04 1.43
C ARG A 25 17.50 -0.07 -0.10
N VAL A 26 16.75 0.81 -0.75
CA VAL A 26 16.71 0.93 -2.22
C VAL A 26 18.09 1.28 -2.78
N GLU A 27 18.84 2.20 -2.15
CA GLU A 27 20.20 2.57 -2.56
C GLU A 27 21.17 1.39 -2.42
N LEU A 28 21.05 0.61 -1.34
CA LEU A 28 21.86 -0.59 -1.11
C LEU A 28 21.54 -1.70 -2.11
N ILE A 29 20.26 -1.93 -2.44
CA ILE A 29 19.84 -2.89 -3.48
C ILE A 29 20.41 -2.45 -4.84
N GLN A 30 20.25 -1.16 -5.17
CA GLN A 30 20.74 -0.60 -6.44
C GLN A 30 22.25 -0.76 -6.62
N SER A 31 23.02 -0.69 -5.53
CA SER A 31 24.47 -0.86 -5.54
C SER A 31 24.93 -2.32 -5.35
N GLY A 32 24.01 -3.28 -5.29
CA GLY A 32 24.31 -4.69 -5.05
C GLY A 32 24.83 -5.02 -3.64
N LYS A 33 24.67 -4.09 -2.69
CA LYS A 33 25.17 -4.23 -1.31
C LYS A 33 24.16 -4.82 -0.34
N ALA A 34 22.88 -4.97 -0.75
CA ALA A 34 21.85 -5.62 0.03
C ALA A 34 20.91 -6.42 -0.85
N ILE A 35 20.35 -7.48 -0.27
CA ILE A 35 19.27 -8.25 -0.89
C ILE A 35 17.96 -7.48 -0.85
N GLU A 36 16.99 -7.89 -1.66
CA GLU A 36 15.61 -7.39 -1.67
C GLU A 36 14.94 -7.52 -0.31
N GLN A 37 13.96 -6.68 -0.02
CA GLN A 37 13.28 -6.71 1.28
C GLN A 37 11.78 -6.47 1.14
N ILE A 38 11.01 -7.23 1.90
CA ILE A 38 9.60 -7.00 2.22
C ILE A 38 9.52 -6.63 3.69
N TRP A 39 8.93 -5.46 4.00
CA TRP A 39 8.84 -4.95 5.36
C TRP A 39 7.39 -4.68 5.75
N LEU A 40 6.90 -5.45 6.75
CA LEU A 40 5.56 -5.35 7.31
C LEU A 40 5.59 -4.48 8.57
N LEU A 41 4.70 -3.49 8.61
CA LEU A 41 4.64 -2.54 9.72
C LEU A 41 3.23 -1.94 9.87
N GLN A 42 3.09 -1.07 10.85
CA GLN A 42 1.97 -0.13 11.01
C GLN A 42 2.51 1.26 11.29
N HIS A 43 1.73 2.29 10.98
CA HIS A 43 2.06 3.67 11.29
C HIS A 43 1.14 4.25 12.38
N PRO A 44 1.56 5.32 13.07
CA PRO A 44 0.63 6.24 13.72
C PRO A 44 -0.38 6.82 12.71
N PRO A 45 -1.49 7.40 13.17
CA PRO A 45 -2.47 8.03 12.29
C PRO A 45 -1.86 9.15 11.43
N LEU A 46 -1.98 9.04 10.10
CA LEU A 46 -1.47 10.02 9.14
C LEU A 46 -2.17 9.91 7.78
N TYR A 47 -2.03 10.93 6.96
CA TYR A 47 -2.38 10.90 5.54
C TYR A 47 -1.12 10.93 4.67
N THR A 48 -1.16 10.25 3.54
CA THR A 48 -0.15 10.38 2.50
C THR A 48 -0.78 10.85 1.20
N ALA A 49 -0.19 11.87 0.57
CA ALA A 49 -0.54 12.35 -0.76
C ALA A 49 0.34 11.66 -1.81
N GLY A 50 -0.25 10.88 -2.69
CA GLY A 50 0.45 10.29 -3.83
C GLY A 50 0.56 11.26 -5.00
N THR A 51 1.19 10.83 -6.10
CA THR A 51 1.47 11.69 -7.26
C THR A 51 0.23 12.22 -8.00
N SER A 52 -0.94 11.63 -7.76
CA SER A 52 -2.22 12.06 -8.35
C SER A 52 -3.15 12.73 -7.32
N ALA A 53 -2.66 13.03 -6.13
CA ALA A 53 -3.44 13.67 -5.08
C ALA A 53 -3.74 15.13 -5.43
N LYS A 54 -4.98 15.55 -5.23
CA LYS A 54 -5.42 16.93 -5.42
C LYS A 54 -5.78 17.52 -4.06
N VAL A 55 -5.38 18.76 -3.81
CA VAL A 55 -5.55 19.42 -2.50
C VAL A 55 -6.99 19.38 -1.97
N HIS A 56 -7.99 19.44 -2.87
CA HIS A 56 -9.41 19.41 -2.51
C HIS A 56 -9.92 18.00 -2.18
N ASP A 57 -9.15 16.94 -2.46
CA ASP A 57 -9.54 15.57 -2.13
C ASP A 57 -9.41 15.28 -0.61
N LEU A 58 -8.70 16.12 0.14
CA LEU A 58 -8.61 16.03 1.59
C LEU A 58 -9.57 17.07 2.23
N ILE A 59 -10.71 16.59 2.73
CA ILE A 59 -11.79 17.40 3.29
C ILE A 59 -11.41 17.99 4.66
N VAL A 60 -10.89 17.13 5.55
CA VAL A 60 -10.50 17.52 6.91
C VAL A 60 -8.99 17.50 7.02
N ARG A 61 -8.37 18.66 6.81
CA ARG A 61 -6.91 18.79 6.66
C ARG A 61 -6.14 18.70 7.98
N ASP A 62 -6.74 19.13 9.06
CA ASP A 62 -6.07 19.29 10.36
C ASP A 62 -6.23 18.06 11.27
N ARG A 63 -6.86 16.99 10.77
CA ARG A 63 -7.12 15.80 11.57
C ARG A 63 -5.86 15.00 11.88
N PHE A 64 -4.98 14.82 10.90
CA PHE A 64 -3.72 14.09 11.03
C PHE A 64 -2.61 14.73 10.19
N PRO A 65 -1.33 14.47 10.51
CA PRO A 65 -0.21 14.89 9.67
C PRO A 65 -0.36 14.39 8.23
N VAL A 66 0.00 15.24 7.27
CA VAL A 66 -0.03 14.93 5.83
C VAL A 66 1.40 14.87 5.29
N PHE A 67 1.73 13.78 4.62
CA PHE A 67 3.04 13.60 3.99
C PHE A 67 2.89 13.53 2.46
N GLU A 68 3.57 14.40 1.76
CA GLU A 68 3.72 14.30 0.31
C GLU A 68 4.68 13.17 -0.04
N THR A 69 4.31 12.33 -0.99
CA THR A 69 5.06 11.12 -1.33
C THR A 69 5.21 10.95 -2.83
N GLY A 70 6.23 10.19 -3.22
CA GLY A 70 6.40 9.84 -4.63
C GLY A 70 5.73 8.53 -5.07
N ARG A 71 4.86 7.93 -4.22
CA ARG A 71 4.08 6.75 -4.59
C ARG A 71 2.96 7.11 -5.56
N GLY A 72 2.51 6.14 -6.33
CA GLY A 72 1.32 6.30 -7.18
C GLY A 72 0.04 6.48 -6.36
N GLY A 73 -1.01 6.99 -7.03
CA GLY A 73 -2.35 7.17 -6.47
C GLY A 73 -2.56 8.52 -5.79
N GLN A 74 -3.73 8.64 -5.16
CA GLN A 74 -4.26 9.86 -4.53
C GLN A 74 -3.93 9.88 -3.03
N TYR A 75 -4.72 10.63 -2.21
CA TYR A 75 -4.61 10.55 -0.76
C TYR A 75 -4.96 9.15 -0.25
N THR A 76 -4.33 8.74 0.84
CA THR A 76 -4.78 7.61 1.65
C THR A 76 -4.48 7.84 3.11
N TYR A 77 -5.18 7.12 3.98
CA TYR A 77 -4.95 7.08 5.41
C TYR A 77 -4.07 5.89 5.77
N HIS A 78 -3.19 6.10 6.74
CA HIS A 78 -2.50 5.03 7.46
C HIS A 78 -2.70 5.22 8.96
N GLY A 79 -2.82 4.10 9.69
CA GLY A 79 -2.98 4.13 11.13
C GLY A 79 -3.01 2.74 11.77
N PRO A 80 -3.14 2.67 13.10
CA PRO A 80 -3.25 1.41 13.83
C PRO A 80 -4.37 0.54 13.28
N GLY A 81 -4.14 -0.77 13.24
CA GLY A 81 -5.06 -1.75 12.66
C GLY A 81 -4.95 -1.91 11.14
N GLN A 82 -4.15 -1.07 10.46
CA GLN A 82 -3.84 -1.23 9.05
C GLN A 82 -2.44 -1.83 8.89
N ARG A 83 -2.31 -2.99 8.25
CA ARG A 83 -1.02 -3.56 7.89
C ARG A 83 -0.48 -2.88 6.63
N VAL A 84 0.65 -2.21 6.75
CA VAL A 84 1.40 -1.67 5.62
C VAL A 84 2.52 -2.64 5.27
N ILE A 85 2.76 -2.86 3.98
CA ILE A 85 3.77 -3.77 3.45
C ILE A 85 4.58 -3.00 2.42
N TYR A 86 5.81 -2.66 2.78
CA TYR A 86 6.76 -2.02 1.89
C TYR A 86 7.56 -3.05 1.13
N LEU A 87 7.71 -2.83 -0.17
CA LEU A 87 8.31 -3.75 -1.12
C LEU A 87 9.52 -3.07 -1.76
N MET A 88 10.72 -3.40 -1.33
CA MET A 88 11.97 -2.96 -1.91
C MET A 88 12.54 -4.11 -2.74
N LEU A 89 12.10 -4.20 -4.01
CA LEU A 89 12.39 -5.29 -4.94
C LEU A 89 13.05 -4.73 -6.19
N ASP A 90 13.98 -5.46 -6.76
CA ASP A 90 14.63 -5.13 -8.02
C ASP A 90 13.95 -5.86 -9.19
N LEU A 91 13.11 -5.15 -9.93
CA LEU A 91 12.35 -5.71 -11.05
C LEU A 91 13.21 -6.11 -12.26
N HIS A 92 14.50 -5.76 -12.31
CA HIS A 92 15.43 -6.35 -13.29
C HIS A 92 15.54 -7.86 -13.09
N ASN A 93 15.32 -8.32 -11.86
CA ASN A 93 15.42 -9.73 -11.49
C ASN A 93 14.17 -10.53 -11.84
N TYR A 94 13.08 -9.85 -12.22
CA TYR A 94 11.79 -10.44 -12.56
C TYR A 94 11.38 -10.02 -13.97
N ARG A 95 10.32 -9.23 -14.07
CA ARG A 95 9.87 -8.65 -15.32
C ARG A 95 9.70 -7.15 -15.16
N GLN A 96 10.32 -6.39 -16.07
CA GLN A 96 10.22 -4.93 -16.13
C GLN A 96 8.86 -4.50 -16.72
N ASP A 97 7.78 -4.84 -16.03
CA ASP A 97 6.40 -4.55 -16.42
C ASP A 97 5.61 -4.11 -15.19
N VAL A 98 5.32 -2.82 -15.14
CA VAL A 98 4.62 -2.20 -13.99
C VAL A 98 3.19 -2.72 -13.84
N ARG A 99 2.46 -2.91 -14.95
CA ARG A 99 1.07 -3.40 -14.90
C ARG A 99 1.01 -4.83 -14.41
N MET A 100 1.91 -5.66 -14.91
CA MET A 100 2.03 -7.04 -14.44
C MET A 100 2.41 -7.08 -12.96
N PHE A 101 3.33 -6.23 -12.49
CA PHE A 101 3.72 -6.16 -11.09
C PHE A 101 2.53 -5.80 -10.19
N ILE A 102 1.74 -4.78 -10.55
CA ILE A 102 0.51 -4.42 -9.81
C ILE A 102 -0.47 -5.60 -9.78
N SER A 103 -0.71 -6.26 -10.92
CA SER A 103 -1.60 -7.43 -10.98
C SER A 103 -1.10 -8.60 -10.12
N LEU A 104 0.22 -8.79 -10.01
CA LEU A 104 0.79 -9.79 -9.10
C LEU A 104 0.56 -9.44 -7.63
N LEU A 105 0.68 -8.17 -7.26
CA LEU A 105 0.39 -7.70 -5.90
C LEU A 105 -1.09 -7.89 -5.55
N GLU A 106 -1.99 -7.57 -6.46
CA GLU A 106 -3.43 -7.82 -6.29
C GLU A 106 -3.71 -9.30 -6.06
N ARG A 107 -3.19 -10.17 -6.92
CA ARG A 107 -3.34 -11.62 -6.79
C ARG A 107 -2.75 -12.16 -5.50
N TRP A 108 -1.58 -11.67 -5.12
CA TRP A 108 -0.94 -12.07 -3.85
C TRP A 108 -1.82 -11.73 -2.65
N LEU A 109 -2.35 -10.50 -2.59
CA LEU A 109 -3.24 -10.09 -1.49
C LEU A 109 -4.56 -10.89 -1.49
N ILE A 110 -5.18 -11.11 -2.65
CA ILE A 110 -6.40 -11.91 -2.78
C ILE A 110 -6.16 -13.34 -2.28
N ASN A 111 -5.07 -13.97 -2.70
CA ASN A 111 -4.72 -15.31 -2.24
C ASN A 111 -4.47 -15.35 -0.74
N THR A 112 -3.78 -14.34 -0.18
CA THR A 112 -3.56 -14.22 1.26
C THR A 112 -4.88 -14.12 2.02
N LEU A 113 -5.81 -13.28 1.56
CA LEU A 113 -7.14 -13.10 2.15
C LEU A 113 -8.00 -14.35 2.05
N SER A 114 -7.90 -15.09 0.94
CA SER A 114 -8.59 -16.37 0.75
C SER A 114 -8.17 -17.43 1.77
N HIS A 115 -6.89 -17.45 2.20
CA HIS A 115 -6.44 -18.34 3.28
C HIS A 115 -6.99 -17.95 4.67
N LEU A 116 -7.60 -16.78 4.78
CA LEU A 116 -8.27 -16.27 5.97
C LEU A 116 -9.81 -16.26 5.81
N ASP A 117 -10.34 -17.01 4.85
CA ASP A 117 -11.76 -17.09 4.50
C ASP A 117 -12.40 -15.74 4.13
N VAL A 118 -11.59 -14.76 3.68
CA VAL A 118 -12.07 -13.48 3.19
C VAL A 118 -12.18 -13.52 1.66
N ASN A 119 -13.41 -13.43 1.16
CA ASN A 119 -13.70 -13.39 -0.27
C ASN A 119 -13.41 -12.00 -0.84
N ALA A 120 -12.22 -11.82 -1.41
CA ALA A 120 -11.76 -10.57 -1.98
C ALA A 120 -11.60 -10.66 -3.50
N THR A 121 -11.75 -9.53 -4.18
CA THR A 121 -11.66 -9.44 -5.64
C THR A 121 -10.92 -8.16 -6.06
N ARG A 122 -10.55 -8.11 -7.33
CA ARG A 122 -10.11 -6.89 -8.01
C ARG A 122 -11.25 -6.32 -8.85
N MET A 123 -11.14 -5.04 -9.21
CA MET A 123 -12.04 -4.38 -10.17
C MET A 123 -11.21 -3.84 -11.35
N ASP A 124 -11.74 -3.93 -12.56
CA ASP A 124 -11.01 -3.56 -13.78
C ASP A 124 -10.79 -2.03 -13.89
N ASP A 125 -11.72 -1.26 -13.33
CA ASP A 125 -11.69 0.22 -13.34
C ASP A 125 -10.97 0.88 -12.15
N ARG A 126 -10.61 0.11 -11.12
CA ARG A 126 -10.08 0.62 -9.84
C ARG A 126 -9.02 -0.28 -9.24
N VAL A 127 -7.79 0.22 -9.18
CA VAL A 127 -6.67 -0.48 -8.52
C VAL A 127 -6.96 -0.67 -7.02
N GLY A 128 -6.70 -1.86 -6.52
CA GLY A 128 -6.86 -2.23 -5.12
C GLY A 128 -7.66 -3.52 -4.94
N ILE A 129 -7.85 -3.87 -3.68
CA ILE A 129 -8.54 -5.11 -3.29
C ILE A 129 -9.88 -4.75 -2.66
N TRP A 130 -10.91 -5.45 -3.07
CA TRP A 130 -12.29 -5.14 -2.73
C TRP A 130 -13.00 -6.36 -2.16
N VAL A 131 -13.89 -6.14 -1.19
CA VAL A 131 -14.72 -7.17 -0.56
C VAL A 131 -16.19 -6.83 -0.71
N PRO A 132 -17.06 -7.81 -0.99
CA PRO A 132 -18.50 -7.61 -1.00
C PRO A 132 -18.99 -7.39 0.44
N VAL A 133 -19.79 -6.34 0.66
CA VAL A 133 -20.33 -5.97 1.99
C VAL A 133 -21.86 -6.00 2.03
N GLY A 134 -22.51 -6.43 0.97
CA GLY A 134 -23.96 -6.53 0.91
C GLY A 134 -24.49 -6.19 -0.48
N GLN A 135 -25.79 -5.93 -0.56
CA GLN A 135 -26.48 -5.53 -1.80
C GLN A 135 -27.21 -4.22 -1.61
N VAL A 136 -27.15 -3.35 -2.63
CA VAL A 136 -27.96 -2.12 -2.73
C VAL A 136 -28.62 -2.11 -4.08
N SER A 137 -29.96 -2.02 -4.12
CA SER A 137 -30.74 -2.02 -5.39
C SER A 137 -30.37 -3.18 -6.33
N ASN A 138 -30.29 -4.40 -5.80
CA ASN A 138 -29.91 -5.64 -6.51
C ASN A 138 -28.48 -5.64 -7.11
N LYS A 139 -27.62 -4.71 -6.69
CA LYS A 139 -26.19 -4.69 -7.04
C LYS A 139 -25.34 -4.96 -5.83
N THR A 140 -24.31 -5.79 -5.98
CA THR A 140 -23.34 -6.04 -4.91
C THR A 140 -22.57 -4.75 -4.61
N LYS A 141 -22.63 -4.32 -3.35
CA LYS A 141 -21.80 -3.23 -2.82
C LYS A 141 -20.44 -3.78 -2.45
N TYR A 142 -19.39 -3.08 -2.86
CA TYR A 142 -18.01 -3.43 -2.53
C TYR A 142 -17.36 -2.32 -1.71
N GLU A 143 -16.51 -2.71 -0.78
CA GLU A 143 -15.65 -1.80 -0.02
C GLU A 143 -14.18 -2.19 -0.19
N LYS A 144 -13.30 -1.20 -0.18
CA LYS A 144 -11.87 -1.41 -0.38
C LYS A 144 -11.21 -1.90 0.91
N ILE A 145 -10.72 -3.14 0.91
CA ILE A 145 -9.94 -3.71 2.01
C ILE A 145 -8.44 -3.48 1.85
N GLY A 146 -7.96 -3.35 0.61
CA GLY A 146 -6.53 -3.16 0.34
C GLY A 146 -6.27 -2.08 -0.70
N ALA A 147 -5.26 -1.26 -0.46
CA ALA A 147 -4.78 -0.24 -1.39
C ALA A 147 -3.37 -0.59 -1.88
N ILE A 148 -3.07 -0.23 -3.13
CA ILE A 148 -1.77 -0.42 -3.75
C ILE A 148 -1.26 0.94 -4.21
N GLY A 149 -0.07 1.31 -3.72
CA GLY A 149 0.60 2.56 -4.08
C GLY A 149 2.10 2.37 -4.07
N VAL A 150 2.66 1.91 -5.18
CA VAL A 150 4.10 1.70 -5.33
C VAL A 150 4.75 2.88 -6.02
N ARG A 151 6.04 3.06 -5.77
CA ARG A 151 6.93 3.89 -6.56
C ARG A 151 7.98 2.98 -7.20
N ILE A 152 8.21 3.14 -8.48
CA ILE A 152 9.25 2.41 -9.21
C ILE A 152 10.21 3.45 -9.80
N ARG A 153 11.49 3.32 -9.44
CA ARG A 153 12.55 4.16 -9.99
C ARG A 153 13.73 3.27 -10.40
N ARG A 154 14.15 3.37 -11.66
CA ARG A 154 15.21 2.50 -12.20
C ARG A 154 14.92 1.01 -11.94
N TRP A 155 13.66 0.62 -12.10
CA TRP A 155 13.14 -0.72 -11.89
C TRP A 155 13.28 -1.27 -10.45
N ILE A 156 13.63 -0.43 -9.48
CA ILE A 156 13.57 -0.79 -8.05
C ILE A 156 12.33 -0.18 -7.43
N THR A 157 11.59 -1.01 -6.68
CA THR A 157 10.33 -0.62 -6.05
C THR A 157 10.57 -0.02 -4.67
N SER A 158 9.65 0.83 -4.24
CA SER A 158 9.51 1.33 -2.87
C SER A 158 8.04 1.61 -2.58
N HIS A 159 7.70 1.87 -1.32
CA HIS A 159 6.32 1.81 -0.86
C HIS A 159 5.71 0.42 -1.13
N GLY A 160 4.41 0.31 -1.36
CA GLY A 160 3.83 -1.00 -1.58
C GLY A 160 2.32 -1.03 -1.40
N VAL A 161 1.85 -1.83 -0.46
CA VAL A 161 0.43 -2.08 -0.26
C VAL A 161 0.02 -1.82 1.19
N SER A 162 -1.25 -1.54 1.40
CA SER A 162 -1.85 -1.50 2.72
C SER A 162 -3.10 -2.36 2.77
N LEU A 163 -3.30 -3.07 3.88
CA LEU A 163 -4.42 -3.94 4.12
C LEU A 163 -5.14 -3.51 5.40
N ASN A 164 -6.43 -3.21 5.30
CA ASN A 164 -7.27 -2.84 6.42
C ASN A 164 -7.68 -4.12 7.17
N ILE A 165 -7.12 -4.32 8.37
CA ILE A 165 -7.46 -5.45 9.25
C ILE A 165 -8.52 -4.99 10.26
N SER A 166 -8.22 -3.94 11.01
CA SER A 166 -9.13 -3.36 12.01
C SER A 166 -8.88 -1.86 12.22
N PRO A 167 -8.63 -1.04 11.17
CA PRO A 167 -8.43 0.38 11.35
C PRO A 167 -9.76 1.08 11.66
N ASN A 168 -9.70 2.27 12.25
CA ASN A 168 -10.86 3.12 12.30
C ASN A 168 -11.18 3.66 10.89
N LEU A 169 -12.24 3.14 10.28
CA LEU A 169 -12.65 3.48 8.91
C LEU A 169 -13.20 4.91 8.78
N GLU A 170 -13.64 5.55 9.86
CA GLU A 170 -14.08 6.96 9.84
C GLU A 170 -12.96 7.92 9.41
N HIS A 171 -11.71 7.54 9.61
CA HIS A 171 -10.56 8.33 9.18
C HIS A 171 -10.45 8.45 7.65
N PHE A 172 -11.00 7.49 6.92
CA PHE A 172 -11.08 7.55 5.45
C PHE A 172 -12.17 8.51 4.95
N LEU A 173 -13.20 8.82 5.75
CA LEU A 173 -14.27 9.76 5.37
C LEU A 173 -13.77 11.20 5.17
N SER A 174 -12.57 11.49 5.61
CA SER A 174 -11.88 12.77 5.31
C SER A 174 -11.35 12.86 3.87
N LEU A 175 -11.52 11.81 3.05
CA LEU A 175 -11.00 11.68 1.69
C LEU A 175 -12.16 11.51 0.70
N ILE A 176 -12.23 12.38 -0.33
CA ILE A 176 -13.37 12.40 -1.29
C ILE A 176 -13.46 11.13 -2.15
N HIS A 177 -12.34 10.54 -2.52
CA HIS A 177 -12.27 9.47 -3.53
C HIS A 177 -12.39 8.04 -2.95
N ILE A 178 -12.79 7.93 -1.72
CA ILE A 178 -12.95 6.63 -1.05
C ILE A 178 -14.42 6.27 -0.84
#